data_cb12a2a7499f6d4a3cf557e76cabc9c2
#
_entry.id   cb12a2a7499f6d4a3cf557e76cabc9c2
#
_cell.length_a   1.000
_cell.length_b   1.000
_cell.length_c   1.000
_cell.angle_alpha   90.00
_cell.angle_beta   90.00
_cell.angle_gamma   90.00
#
_symmetry.space_group_name_H-M   'P 1'
#
loop_
_entity.id
_entity.type
_entity.pdbx_description
1 polymer ?
#
loop_
_entity_poly.entity_id
_entity_poly.type
_entity_poly.pdbx_seq_one_letter_code
_entity_poly.pdbx_strand_id
1 'polypeptide(L)'
;MQWRYLSEDRVSDSFGLAADEAIALRVGEKLSSPILRLYTYRSCSALVGRFQRIENELNLEFCREQKMSVNRRPTGGGAILMGEDQLGVALMLRDWNGCKAPRELMRHFASALCEGLLVFGVNAQFRGKNDLEVEGRKIGGLGIHSNASGGYLLHCSLLVDLDMQLMLRALNVPVEKLEARQLKSIEGRITTVRRELKKDTSLNEVRDKIRRVFSSYFSVEFKQSCYSPEEKKNISEMESSRYLNKDWIYQKVDVPDLSGEARQMTPAGLL
;
A
#
# COMPACT_ATOMS: atom_id res chain seq x y z
N MET A 1 -2.22 10.09 24.50
CA MET A 1 -0.92 10.10 23.79
C MET A 1 -1.08 10.92 22.50
N GLN A 2 -0.07 11.70 22.10
CA GLN A 2 -0.15 12.53 20.89
C GLN A 2 0.69 11.91 19.78
N TRP A 3 0.08 11.69 18.60
CA TRP A 3 0.73 11.23 17.38
C TRP A 3 0.66 12.30 16.29
N ARG A 4 1.54 12.22 15.33
CA ARG A 4 1.55 13.13 14.18
C ARG A 4 0.58 12.62 13.11
N TYR A 5 0.01 13.57 12.36
CA TYR A 5 -0.80 13.29 11.19
C TYR A 5 -0.30 14.08 9.99
N LEU A 6 -0.09 13.40 8.88
CA LEU A 6 0.23 14.00 7.59
C LEU A 6 -0.82 13.60 6.56
N SER A 7 -1.26 14.56 5.78
CA SER A 7 -2.16 14.34 4.64
C SER A 7 -1.57 15.02 3.43
N GLU A 8 -1.33 14.24 2.37
CA GLU A 8 -0.65 14.70 1.17
C GLU A 8 -1.38 14.21 -0.07
N ASP A 9 -1.52 15.10 -1.05
CA ASP A 9 -2.11 14.76 -2.34
C ASP A 9 -1.07 14.80 -3.43
N ARG A 10 -1.20 13.86 -4.40
CA ARG A 10 -0.47 13.89 -5.65
C ARG A 10 1.04 13.88 -5.48
N VAL A 11 1.58 13.12 -4.52
CA VAL A 11 3.02 12.93 -4.40
C VAL A 11 3.55 12.00 -5.51
N SER A 12 4.85 12.07 -5.83
CA SER A 12 5.46 11.06 -6.69
C SER A 12 5.55 9.71 -5.95
N ASP A 13 5.54 8.61 -6.67
CA ASP A 13 5.73 7.28 -6.10
C ASP A 13 7.08 7.14 -5.38
N SER A 14 8.17 7.67 -5.97
CA SER A 14 9.50 7.69 -5.37
C SER A 14 9.52 8.43 -4.04
N PHE A 15 8.97 9.65 -3.99
CA PHE A 15 8.84 10.41 -2.76
C PHE A 15 7.93 9.71 -1.75
N GLY A 16 6.79 9.17 -2.20
CA GLY A 16 5.83 8.48 -1.34
C GLY A 16 6.46 7.30 -0.59
N LEU A 17 7.18 6.45 -1.32
CA LEU A 17 7.89 5.30 -0.77
C LEU A 17 9.08 5.72 0.11
N ALA A 18 9.85 6.72 -0.31
CA ALA A 18 10.97 7.26 0.47
C ALA A 18 10.51 7.86 1.78
N ALA A 19 9.42 8.63 1.78
CA ALA A 19 8.86 9.23 2.99
C ALA A 19 8.41 8.16 3.98
N ASP A 20 7.71 7.12 3.52
CA ASP A 20 7.27 6.02 4.37
C ASP A 20 8.45 5.33 5.06
N GLU A 21 9.51 5.00 4.32
CA GLU A 21 10.65 4.28 4.86
C GLU A 21 11.55 5.17 5.73
N ALA A 22 11.88 6.38 5.28
CA ALA A 22 12.72 7.30 6.04
C ALA A 22 12.09 7.72 7.38
N ILE A 23 10.79 7.97 7.38
CA ILE A 23 10.08 8.33 8.61
C ILE A 23 9.97 7.11 9.55
N ALA A 24 9.70 5.91 9.03
CA ALA A 24 9.70 4.71 9.86
C ALA A 24 11.07 4.46 10.51
N LEU A 25 12.18 4.75 9.83
CA LEU A 25 13.53 4.68 10.39
C LEU A 25 13.69 5.68 11.55
N ARG A 26 13.33 6.94 11.35
CA ARG A 26 13.40 7.97 12.40
C ARG A 26 12.53 7.66 13.61
N VAL A 27 11.33 7.12 13.40
CA VAL A 27 10.48 6.64 14.50
C VAL A 27 11.17 5.50 15.25
N GLY A 28 11.82 4.58 14.52
CA GLY A 28 12.65 3.53 15.10
C GLY A 28 13.77 4.05 15.98
N GLU A 29 14.45 5.08 15.53
CA GLU A 29 15.54 5.77 16.24
C GLU A 29 15.07 6.69 17.36
N LYS A 30 13.77 6.82 17.59
CA LYS A 30 13.13 7.76 18.57
C LYS A 30 13.38 9.24 18.24
N LEU A 31 13.68 9.55 16.99
CA LEU A 31 13.87 10.92 16.48
C LEU A 31 12.57 11.52 15.93
N SER A 32 11.51 10.75 15.87
CA SER A 32 10.16 11.19 15.50
C SER A 32 9.11 10.43 16.32
N SER A 33 8.00 11.10 16.62
CA SER A 33 6.83 10.46 17.23
C SER A 33 6.12 9.56 16.19
N PRO A 34 5.27 8.61 16.63
CA PRO A 34 4.45 7.84 15.72
C PRO A 34 3.62 8.75 14.79
N ILE A 35 3.43 8.30 13.56
CA ILE A 35 2.80 9.09 12.49
C ILE A 35 1.76 8.24 11.75
N LEU A 36 0.56 8.80 11.57
CA LEU A 36 -0.38 8.38 10.54
C LEU A 36 -0.21 9.29 9.32
N ARG A 37 0.11 8.71 8.17
CA ARG A 37 0.23 9.40 6.90
C ARG A 37 -0.81 8.90 5.92
N LEU A 38 -1.62 9.80 5.34
CA LEU A 38 -2.62 9.50 4.32
C LEU A 38 -2.25 10.25 3.04
N TYR A 39 -2.13 9.54 1.91
CA TYR A 39 -1.63 10.17 0.68
C TYR A 39 -2.20 9.54 -0.59
N THR A 40 -2.11 10.29 -1.68
CA THR A 40 -2.36 9.79 -3.03
C THR A 40 -1.14 10.04 -3.93
N TYR A 41 -1.01 9.24 -4.98
CA TYR A 41 0.01 9.49 -5.99
C TYR A 41 -0.49 10.48 -7.05
N ARG A 42 0.46 11.19 -7.66
CA ARG A 42 0.19 12.19 -8.71
C ARG A 42 -0.26 11.57 -10.02
N SER A 43 0.23 10.37 -10.31
CA SER A 43 -0.05 9.60 -11.51
C SER A 43 -0.09 8.12 -11.17
N CYS A 44 -0.71 7.34 -12.03
CA CYS A 44 -0.73 5.90 -11.86
C CYS A 44 0.69 5.33 -11.90
N SER A 45 1.03 4.54 -10.90
CA SER A 45 2.32 3.90 -10.70
C SER A 45 2.13 2.40 -10.50
N ALA A 46 2.93 1.59 -11.19
CA ALA A 46 2.96 0.15 -11.02
C ALA A 46 4.05 -0.23 -10.01
N LEU A 47 3.66 -0.80 -8.87
CA LEU A 47 4.57 -1.12 -7.77
C LEU A 47 4.69 -2.62 -7.57
N VAL A 48 5.93 -3.13 -7.58
CA VAL A 48 6.20 -4.52 -7.19
C VAL A 48 6.57 -4.63 -5.71
N GLY A 49 6.29 -5.78 -5.11
CA GLY A 49 6.77 -6.09 -3.78
C GLY A 49 8.28 -6.33 -3.77
N ARG A 50 8.89 -6.22 -2.58
CA ARG A 50 10.34 -6.32 -2.38
C ARG A 50 10.98 -7.55 -3.05
N PHE A 51 10.28 -8.68 -3.03
CA PHE A 51 10.83 -9.98 -3.44
C PHE A 51 10.32 -10.46 -4.81
N GLN A 52 9.65 -9.60 -5.57
CA GLN A 52 9.14 -9.93 -6.89
C GLN A 52 10.17 -9.61 -7.98
N ARG A 53 10.15 -10.37 -9.07
CA ARG A 53 10.85 -10.03 -10.32
C ARG A 53 9.94 -9.13 -11.14
N ILE A 54 10.40 -7.91 -11.38
CA ILE A 54 9.59 -6.87 -12.00
C ILE A 54 9.09 -7.26 -13.40
N GLU A 55 9.93 -7.95 -14.16
CA GLU A 55 9.65 -8.40 -15.52
C GLU A 55 8.55 -9.48 -15.57
N ASN A 56 8.38 -10.23 -14.47
CA ASN A 56 7.35 -11.27 -14.39
C ASN A 56 5.99 -10.69 -13.98
N GLU A 57 6.00 -9.58 -13.26
CA GLU A 57 4.82 -9.03 -12.60
C GLU A 57 4.20 -7.87 -13.38
N LEU A 58 5.00 -7.14 -14.15
CA LEU A 58 4.57 -5.93 -14.85
C LEU A 58 4.77 -6.05 -16.35
N ASN A 59 3.80 -5.54 -17.09
CA ASN A 59 3.95 -5.26 -18.52
C ASN A 59 4.71 -3.93 -18.67
N LEU A 60 6.05 -4.01 -18.68
CA LEU A 60 6.92 -2.83 -18.72
C LEU A 60 6.76 -2.00 -20.01
N GLU A 61 6.43 -2.64 -21.13
CA GLU A 61 6.18 -1.96 -22.40
C GLU A 61 4.91 -1.12 -22.28
N PHE A 62 3.83 -1.71 -21.83
CA PHE A 62 2.58 -1.01 -21.58
C PHE A 62 2.74 0.13 -20.57
N CYS A 63 3.44 -0.10 -19.46
CA CYS A 63 3.73 0.94 -18.47
C CYS A 63 4.45 2.13 -19.12
N ARG A 64 5.42 1.87 -20.01
CA ARG A 64 6.17 2.92 -20.74
C ARG A 64 5.26 3.70 -21.69
N GLU A 65 4.44 3.01 -22.48
CA GLU A 65 3.47 3.64 -23.40
C GLU A 65 2.48 4.54 -22.67
N GLN A 66 2.00 4.10 -21.51
CA GLN A 66 1.07 4.85 -20.66
C GLN A 66 1.77 5.90 -19.77
N LYS A 67 3.10 6.06 -19.88
CA LYS A 67 3.91 6.95 -19.05
C LYS A 67 3.70 6.69 -17.53
N MET A 68 3.42 5.46 -17.18
CA MET A 68 3.29 5.02 -15.79
C MET A 68 4.68 4.87 -15.18
N SER A 69 4.85 5.36 -13.98
CA SER A 69 6.07 5.06 -13.21
C SER A 69 6.05 3.61 -12.71
N VAL A 70 7.24 3.07 -12.57
CA VAL A 70 7.44 1.70 -12.09
C VAL A 70 8.40 1.77 -10.91
N ASN A 71 8.03 1.16 -9.78
CA ASN A 71 8.87 1.19 -8.59
C ASN A 71 8.73 -0.09 -7.76
N ARG A 72 9.61 -0.23 -6.76
CA ARG A 72 9.66 -1.36 -5.82
C ARG A 72 9.47 -0.88 -4.40
N ARG A 73 8.44 -1.37 -3.70
CA ARG A 73 8.20 -1.01 -2.31
C ARG A 73 9.05 -1.86 -1.34
N PRO A 74 9.33 -1.39 -0.12
CA PRO A 74 10.17 -2.08 0.87
C PRO A 74 9.46 -3.29 1.50
N THR A 75 8.14 -3.36 1.39
CA THR A 75 7.32 -4.48 1.90
C THR A 75 7.17 -5.61 0.87
N GLY A 76 6.85 -6.80 1.32
CA GLY A 76 6.48 -7.93 0.45
C GLY A 76 5.09 -7.77 -0.17
N GLY A 77 4.56 -8.86 -0.70
CA GLY A 77 3.25 -8.92 -1.35
C GLY A 77 3.32 -8.83 -2.88
N GLY A 78 2.17 -8.93 -3.54
CA GLY A 78 2.01 -8.91 -4.99
C GLY A 78 2.17 -7.51 -5.61
N ALA A 79 2.21 -7.44 -6.94
CA ALA A 79 2.22 -6.18 -7.67
C ALA A 79 0.87 -5.44 -7.52
N ILE A 80 0.92 -4.12 -7.50
CA ILE A 80 -0.26 -3.25 -7.37
C ILE A 80 -0.18 -2.05 -8.30
N LEU A 81 -1.33 -1.46 -8.62
CA LEU A 81 -1.41 -0.09 -9.12
C LEU A 81 -1.78 0.86 -7.98
N MET A 82 -1.16 2.02 -7.98
CA MET A 82 -1.49 3.11 -7.09
C MET A 82 -1.43 4.45 -7.83
N GLY A 83 -2.43 5.28 -7.66
CA GLY A 83 -2.60 6.55 -8.35
C GLY A 83 -3.40 7.56 -7.54
N GLU A 84 -4.19 8.38 -8.23
CA GLU A 84 -4.99 9.44 -7.62
C GLU A 84 -6.22 8.89 -6.87
N ASP A 85 -6.75 7.75 -7.28
CA ASP A 85 -7.97 7.13 -6.74
C ASP A 85 -7.71 6.01 -5.73
N GLN A 86 -6.46 5.76 -5.39
CA GLN A 86 -6.08 4.85 -4.32
C GLN A 86 -5.51 5.63 -3.15
N LEU A 87 -6.01 5.36 -1.96
CA LEU A 87 -5.52 6.00 -0.75
C LEU A 87 -4.41 5.17 -0.10
N GLY A 88 -3.21 5.72 -0.06
CA GLY A 88 -2.13 5.21 0.78
C GLY A 88 -2.41 5.55 2.23
N VAL A 89 -2.49 4.53 3.08
CA VAL A 89 -2.59 4.67 4.53
C VAL A 89 -1.34 4.07 5.13
N ALA A 90 -0.48 4.90 5.71
CA ALA A 90 0.77 4.45 6.31
C ALA A 90 0.81 4.84 7.79
N LEU A 91 1.11 3.87 8.65
CA LEU A 91 1.31 4.05 10.08
C LEU A 91 2.74 3.67 10.45
N MET A 92 3.51 4.61 10.97
CA MET A 92 4.87 4.40 11.44
C MET A 92 4.88 4.48 12.96
N LEU A 93 5.34 3.41 13.60
CA LEU A 93 5.42 3.30 15.06
C LEU A 93 6.53 2.33 15.48
N ARG A 94 6.86 2.29 16.77
CA ARG A 94 7.77 1.29 17.36
C ARG A 94 7.02 0.17 18.03
N ASP A 95 6.00 0.53 18.75
CA ASP A 95 5.13 -0.37 19.50
C ASP A 95 3.78 0.30 19.74
N TRP A 96 2.82 -0.49 20.15
CA TRP A 96 1.55 -0.01 20.66
C TRP A 96 1.19 -0.78 21.92
N ASN A 97 0.99 -0.06 23.04
CA ASN A 97 0.75 -0.66 24.36
C ASN A 97 1.75 -1.77 24.74
N GLY A 98 3.04 -1.56 24.40
CA GLY A 98 4.09 -2.54 24.63
C GLY A 98 4.15 -3.69 23.62
N CYS A 99 3.16 -3.82 22.74
CA CYS A 99 3.17 -4.82 21.67
C CYS A 99 4.18 -4.42 20.57
N LYS A 100 5.11 -5.34 20.27
CA LYS A 100 6.12 -5.22 19.21
C LYS A 100 6.05 -6.40 18.23
N ALA A 101 5.06 -7.26 18.35
CA ALA A 101 4.91 -8.41 17.47
C ALA A 101 4.35 -7.94 16.11
N PRO A 102 5.09 -8.11 14.99
CA PRO A 102 4.67 -7.59 13.69
C PRO A 102 3.28 -8.04 13.26
N ARG A 103 2.93 -9.30 13.54
CA ARG A 103 1.61 -9.86 13.19
C ARG A 103 0.47 -9.23 14.00
N GLU A 104 0.72 -8.90 15.25
CA GLU A 104 -0.28 -8.25 16.11
C GLU A 104 -0.45 -6.79 15.73
N LEU A 105 0.65 -6.07 15.48
CA LEU A 105 0.60 -4.71 14.96
C LEU A 105 -0.16 -4.64 13.63
N MET A 106 0.06 -5.62 12.75
CA MET A 106 -0.69 -5.72 11.49
C MET A 106 -2.19 -5.95 11.74
N ARG A 107 -2.57 -6.81 12.72
CA ARG A 107 -3.98 -7.02 13.06
C ARG A 107 -4.63 -5.76 13.58
N HIS A 108 -3.97 -5.02 14.48
CA HIS A 108 -4.49 -3.76 14.99
C HIS A 108 -4.65 -2.71 13.88
N PHE A 109 -3.66 -2.60 13.00
CA PHE A 109 -3.74 -1.72 11.84
C PHE A 109 -4.92 -2.08 10.92
N ALA A 110 -5.07 -3.37 10.62
CA ALA A 110 -6.17 -3.89 9.80
C ALA A 110 -7.54 -3.67 10.47
N SER A 111 -7.64 -3.90 11.78
CA SER A 111 -8.88 -3.67 12.56
C SER A 111 -9.30 -2.21 12.50
N ALA A 112 -8.36 -1.27 12.70
CA ALA A 112 -8.63 0.16 12.60
C ALA A 112 -9.11 0.57 11.19
N LEU A 113 -8.56 -0.04 10.13
CA LEU A 113 -9.02 0.16 8.75
C LEU A 113 -10.43 -0.41 8.55
N CYS A 114 -10.70 -1.63 9.02
CA CYS A 114 -12.03 -2.24 8.94
C CYS A 114 -13.10 -1.40 9.65
N GLU A 115 -12.82 -0.93 10.86
CA GLU A 115 -13.71 -0.04 11.61
C GLU A 115 -13.91 1.30 10.85
N GLY A 116 -12.84 1.86 10.28
CA GLY A 116 -12.92 3.06 9.45
C GLY A 116 -13.84 2.89 8.25
N LEU A 117 -13.74 1.76 7.56
CA LEU A 117 -14.59 1.41 6.43
C LEU A 117 -16.04 1.13 6.87
N LEU A 118 -16.24 0.47 8.02
CA LEU A 118 -17.56 0.18 8.56
C LEU A 118 -18.37 1.47 8.86
N VAL A 119 -17.70 2.53 9.33
CA VAL A 119 -18.34 3.85 9.54
C VAL A 119 -18.87 4.45 8.23
N PHE A 120 -18.34 4.02 7.09
CA PHE A 120 -18.91 4.33 5.78
C PHE A 120 -20.07 3.42 5.36
N GLY A 121 -20.27 2.29 6.05
CA GLY A 121 -21.20 1.24 5.64
C GLY A 121 -20.53 0.16 4.77
N VAL A 122 -19.20 0.14 4.68
CA VAL A 122 -18.42 -0.89 3.98
C VAL A 122 -17.91 -1.91 4.98
N ASN A 123 -18.52 -3.09 5.00
CA ASN A 123 -18.19 -4.17 5.95
C ASN A 123 -16.99 -4.97 5.46
N ALA A 124 -15.81 -4.38 5.56
CA ALA A 124 -14.54 -5.01 5.23
C ALA A 124 -14.04 -5.90 6.37
N GLN A 125 -13.35 -6.97 6.02
CA GLN A 125 -12.71 -7.91 6.96
C GLN A 125 -11.26 -8.15 6.56
N PHE A 126 -10.40 -8.28 7.56
CA PHE A 126 -9.02 -8.70 7.34
C PHE A 126 -8.97 -10.20 7.09
N ARG A 127 -8.48 -10.60 5.93
CA ARG A 127 -8.44 -12.00 5.48
C ARG A 127 -7.02 -12.40 5.03
N GLY A 128 -6.77 -13.70 5.12
CA GLY A 128 -5.49 -14.25 4.70
C GLY A 128 -4.32 -13.68 5.51
N LYS A 129 -3.30 -13.22 4.78
CA LYS A 129 -2.07 -12.68 5.37
C LYS A 129 -2.03 -11.15 5.37
N ASN A 130 -2.69 -10.53 4.38
CA ASN A 130 -2.47 -9.12 4.06
C ASN A 130 -3.60 -8.45 3.25
N ASP A 131 -4.81 -9.03 3.20
CA ASP A 131 -5.90 -8.47 2.41
C ASP A 131 -7.06 -7.96 3.26
N LEU A 132 -7.62 -6.83 2.86
CA LEU A 132 -8.94 -6.38 3.28
C LEU A 132 -9.94 -6.79 2.20
N GLU A 133 -11.01 -7.47 2.62
CA GLU A 133 -12.03 -8.00 1.70
C GLU A 133 -13.43 -7.62 2.13
N VAL A 134 -14.31 -7.41 1.14
CA VAL A 134 -15.76 -7.29 1.30
C VAL A 134 -16.39 -8.45 0.53
N GLU A 135 -17.03 -9.37 1.22
CA GLU A 135 -17.67 -10.55 0.61
C GLU A 135 -16.74 -11.35 -0.32
N GLY A 136 -15.48 -11.54 0.09
CA GLY A 136 -14.47 -12.25 -0.68
C GLY A 136 -13.84 -11.46 -1.83
N ARG A 137 -14.15 -10.15 -1.94
CA ARG A 137 -13.56 -9.24 -2.94
C ARG A 137 -12.58 -8.31 -2.25
N LYS A 138 -11.36 -8.26 -2.73
CA LYS A 138 -10.31 -7.40 -2.18
C LYS A 138 -10.64 -5.93 -2.38
N ILE A 139 -10.56 -5.14 -1.29
CA ILE A 139 -10.73 -3.69 -1.26
C ILE A 139 -9.42 -2.97 -0.88
N GLY A 140 -8.45 -3.69 -0.36
CA GLY A 140 -7.15 -3.13 0.00
C GLY A 140 -6.12 -4.20 0.28
N GLY A 141 -4.86 -3.87 0.08
CA GLY A 141 -3.72 -4.72 0.40
C GLY A 141 -2.84 -4.08 1.45
N LEU A 142 -2.43 -4.88 2.44
CA LEU A 142 -1.60 -4.43 3.55
C LEU A 142 -0.17 -4.92 3.41
N GLY A 143 0.76 -4.16 3.97
CA GLY A 143 2.15 -4.54 4.08
C GLY A 143 2.76 -4.08 5.40
N ILE A 144 3.76 -4.80 5.87
CA ILE A 144 4.57 -4.41 7.02
C ILE A 144 6.05 -4.54 6.67
N HIS A 145 6.82 -3.57 7.11
CA HIS A 145 8.27 -3.57 7.07
C HIS A 145 8.81 -3.16 8.44
N SER A 146 9.80 -3.90 8.92
CA SER A 146 10.54 -3.56 10.15
C SER A 146 11.96 -3.15 9.78
N ASN A 147 12.48 -2.11 10.39
CA ASN A 147 13.86 -1.69 10.22
C ASN A 147 14.73 -2.09 11.43
N ALA A 148 16.06 -2.00 11.26
CA ALA A 148 17.02 -2.41 12.28
C ALA A 148 16.92 -1.56 13.56
N SER A 149 16.39 -0.33 13.49
CA SER A 149 16.20 0.57 14.63
C SER A 149 14.92 0.25 15.45
N GLY A 150 14.17 -0.80 15.07
CA GLY A 150 12.95 -1.22 15.74
C GLY A 150 11.72 -0.38 15.38
N GLY A 151 11.77 0.36 14.28
CA GLY A 151 10.61 1.01 13.70
C GLY A 151 9.84 0.08 12.76
N TYR A 152 8.53 0.24 12.72
CA TYR A 152 7.62 -0.43 11.82
C TYR A 152 6.97 0.55 10.86
N LEU A 153 6.91 0.17 9.61
CA LEU A 153 6.03 0.74 8.60
C LEU A 153 4.91 -0.26 8.36
N LEU A 154 3.69 0.09 8.72
CA LEU A 154 2.47 -0.59 8.29
C LEU A 154 1.81 0.26 7.23
N HIS A 155 1.47 -0.33 6.09
CA HIS A 155 0.79 0.43 5.05
C HIS A 155 -0.35 -0.38 4.41
N CYS A 156 -1.30 0.35 3.85
CA CYS A 156 -2.40 -0.17 3.06
C CYS A 156 -2.53 0.66 1.78
N SER A 157 -2.71 -0.01 0.65
CA SER A 157 -3.26 0.59 -0.57
C SER A 157 -4.75 0.32 -0.57
N LEU A 158 -5.54 1.32 -0.16
CA LEU A 158 -7.00 1.23 -0.13
C LEU A 158 -7.56 1.65 -1.48
N LEU A 159 -8.35 0.77 -2.10
CA LEU A 159 -8.99 1.01 -3.38
C LEU A 159 -10.25 1.86 -3.18
N VAL A 160 -10.11 3.18 -3.25
CA VAL A 160 -11.26 4.08 -3.22
C VAL A 160 -12.00 4.01 -4.55
N ASP A 161 -11.24 4.04 -5.65
CA ASP A 161 -11.67 3.66 -6.99
C ASP A 161 -10.53 2.99 -7.75
N LEU A 162 -10.82 2.36 -8.90
CA LEU A 162 -9.81 1.65 -9.70
C LEU A 162 -10.25 1.49 -11.15
N ASP A 163 -9.39 1.89 -12.08
CA ASP A 163 -9.49 1.46 -13.47
C ASP A 163 -9.00 0.00 -13.59
N MET A 164 -9.95 -0.91 -13.64
CA MET A 164 -9.70 -2.35 -13.69
C MET A 164 -8.96 -2.75 -14.97
N GLN A 165 -9.30 -2.16 -16.11
CA GLN A 165 -8.69 -2.50 -17.39
C GLN A 165 -7.23 -2.05 -17.44
N LEU A 166 -6.95 -0.85 -16.93
CA LEU A 166 -5.60 -0.34 -16.79
C LEU A 166 -4.76 -1.26 -15.89
N MET A 167 -5.32 -1.69 -14.75
CA MET A 167 -4.65 -2.58 -13.81
C MET A 167 -4.31 -3.92 -14.46
N LEU A 168 -5.25 -4.58 -15.11
CA LEU A 168 -5.05 -5.89 -15.72
C LEU A 168 -3.95 -5.86 -16.80
N ARG A 169 -3.89 -4.79 -17.59
CA ARG A 169 -2.86 -4.62 -18.63
C ARG A 169 -1.49 -4.31 -18.04
N ALA A 170 -1.44 -3.48 -17.01
CA ALA A 170 -0.17 -3.08 -16.38
C ALA A 170 0.45 -4.19 -15.53
N LEU A 171 -0.36 -5.03 -14.87
CA LEU A 171 0.12 -6.11 -14.00
C LEU A 171 0.41 -7.43 -14.74
N ASN A 172 0.73 -7.35 -16.03
CA ASN A 172 1.13 -8.48 -16.86
C ASN A 172 0.14 -9.67 -16.80
N VAL A 173 -1.14 -9.38 -16.66
CA VAL A 173 -2.20 -10.38 -16.80
C VAL A 173 -2.36 -10.64 -18.29
N PRO A 174 -2.23 -11.89 -18.78
CA PRO A 174 -2.35 -12.19 -20.20
C PRO A 174 -3.82 -12.10 -20.68
N VAL A 175 -4.37 -10.87 -20.63
CA VAL A 175 -5.80 -10.57 -20.90
C VAL A 175 -6.25 -11.14 -22.25
N GLU A 176 -5.37 -11.07 -23.27
CA GLU A 176 -5.64 -11.56 -24.63
C GLU A 176 -5.77 -13.09 -24.71
N LYS A 177 -5.23 -13.80 -23.71
CA LYS A 177 -5.29 -15.27 -23.62
C LYS A 177 -6.39 -15.75 -22.67
N LEU A 178 -7.06 -14.82 -21.98
CA LEU A 178 -8.12 -15.15 -21.04
C LEU A 178 -9.47 -15.15 -21.73
N GLU A 179 -10.26 -16.18 -21.47
CA GLU A 179 -11.67 -16.18 -21.86
C GLU A 179 -12.44 -15.11 -21.08
N ALA A 180 -13.52 -14.59 -21.66
CA ALA A 180 -14.39 -13.58 -21.03
C ALA A 180 -14.87 -13.99 -19.61
N ARG A 181 -15.03 -15.29 -19.36
CA ARG A 181 -15.39 -15.85 -18.05
C ARG A 181 -14.25 -15.69 -17.03
N GLN A 182 -13.00 -15.85 -17.45
CA GLN A 182 -11.83 -15.72 -16.58
C GLN A 182 -11.58 -14.26 -16.23
N LEU A 183 -11.75 -13.34 -17.19
CA LEU A 183 -11.69 -11.89 -16.94
C LEU A 183 -12.74 -11.46 -15.93
N LYS A 184 -14.01 -11.86 -16.12
CA LYS A 184 -15.09 -11.60 -15.14
C LYS A 184 -14.79 -12.19 -13.77
N SER A 185 -14.11 -13.34 -13.70
CA SER A 185 -13.71 -13.95 -12.44
C SER A 185 -12.64 -13.11 -11.72
N ILE A 186 -11.68 -12.54 -12.44
CA ILE A 186 -10.65 -11.65 -11.86
C ILE A 186 -11.28 -10.33 -11.41
N GLU A 187 -12.09 -9.71 -12.27
CA GLU A 187 -12.83 -8.49 -11.93
C GLU A 187 -13.79 -8.71 -10.74
N GLY A 188 -14.36 -9.90 -10.61
CA GLY A 188 -15.22 -10.28 -9.49
C GLY A 188 -14.50 -10.46 -8.16
N ARG A 189 -13.15 -10.45 -8.14
CA ARG A 189 -12.34 -10.60 -6.91
C ARG A 189 -11.87 -9.28 -6.31
N ILE A 190 -12.15 -8.19 -6.98
CA ILE A 190 -11.73 -6.84 -6.55
C ILE A 190 -12.97 -5.96 -6.43
N THR A 191 -12.97 -5.11 -5.43
CA THR A 191 -13.97 -4.07 -5.26
C THR A 191 -13.33 -2.76 -4.82
N THR A 192 -14.08 -1.67 -4.79
CA THR A 192 -13.63 -0.36 -4.37
C THR A 192 -14.61 0.25 -3.39
N VAL A 193 -14.18 1.25 -2.63
CA VAL A 193 -15.06 1.95 -1.68
C VAL A 193 -16.27 2.55 -2.42
N ARG A 194 -16.05 3.21 -3.56
CA ARG A 194 -17.14 3.80 -4.37
C ARG A 194 -18.13 2.74 -4.85
N ARG A 195 -17.62 1.59 -5.29
CA ARG A 195 -18.46 0.47 -5.76
C ARG A 195 -19.34 -0.10 -4.63
N GLU A 196 -18.78 -0.29 -3.44
CA GLU A 196 -19.53 -0.81 -2.29
C GLU A 196 -20.59 0.18 -1.80
N LEU A 197 -20.27 1.47 -1.80
CA LEU A 197 -21.19 2.53 -1.37
C LEU A 197 -22.25 2.88 -2.42
N LYS A 198 -22.04 2.48 -3.68
CA LYS A 198 -22.86 2.90 -4.84
C LYS A 198 -23.02 4.44 -4.88
N LYS A 199 -21.97 5.15 -4.46
CA LYS A 199 -21.94 6.61 -4.32
C LYS A 199 -20.54 7.10 -4.69
N ASP A 200 -20.50 8.23 -5.37
CA ASP A 200 -19.24 8.97 -5.57
C ASP A 200 -18.82 9.60 -4.24
N THR A 201 -17.83 8.98 -3.61
CA THR A 201 -17.29 9.41 -2.31
C THR A 201 -15.94 10.05 -2.56
N SER A 202 -15.72 11.23 -2.00
CA SER A 202 -14.45 11.93 -2.14
C SER A 202 -13.36 11.26 -1.30
N LEU A 203 -12.11 11.33 -1.76
CA LEU A 203 -10.94 10.88 -0.99
C LEU A 203 -10.83 11.59 0.37
N ASN A 204 -11.24 12.85 0.45
CA ASN A 204 -11.20 13.60 1.70
C ASN A 204 -12.19 13.07 2.73
N GLU A 205 -13.40 12.67 2.31
CA GLU A 205 -14.33 11.99 3.20
C GLU A 205 -13.75 10.69 3.75
N VAL A 206 -13.10 9.89 2.89
CA VAL A 206 -12.45 8.63 3.30
C VAL A 206 -11.31 8.91 4.29
N ARG A 207 -10.45 9.88 4.00
CA ARG A 207 -9.36 10.29 4.90
C ARG A 207 -9.85 10.71 6.27
N ASP A 208 -10.85 11.59 6.32
CA ASP A 208 -11.38 12.12 7.59
C ASP A 208 -11.96 11.01 8.47
N LYS A 209 -12.67 10.08 7.88
CA LYS A 209 -13.22 8.93 8.62
C LYS A 209 -12.11 8.04 9.14
N ILE A 210 -11.16 7.63 8.27
CA ILE A 210 -10.03 6.81 8.68
C ILE A 210 -9.26 7.51 9.81
N ARG A 211 -8.92 8.78 9.68
CA ARG A 211 -8.21 9.54 10.70
C ARG A 211 -8.96 9.53 12.04
N ARG A 212 -10.29 9.77 12.05
CA ARG A 212 -11.11 9.79 13.26
C ARG A 212 -11.14 8.41 13.93
N VAL A 213 -11.35 7.35 13.15
CA VAL A 213 -11.38 5.99 13.68
C VAL A 213 -10.02 5.56 14.21
N PHE A 214 -8.92 5.87 13.50
CA PHE A 214 -7.58 5.61 14.02
C PHE A 214 -7.30 6.34 15.34
N SER A 215 -7.73 7.59 15.48
CA SER A 215 -7.63 8.34 16.73
C SER A 215 -8.34 7.62 17.88
N SER A 216 -9.58 7.19 17.64
CA SER A 216 -10.37 6.45 18.63
C SER A 216 -9.78 5.07 18.94
N TYR A 217 -9.47 4.30 17.91
CA TYR A 217 -8.97 2.91 18.03
C TYR A 217 -7.64 2.85 18.80
N PHE A 218 -6.70 3.72 18.46
CA PHE A 218 -5.39 3.79 19.12
C PHE A 218 -5.38 4.63 20.39
N SER A 219 -6.52 5.25 20.76
CA SER A 219 -6.65 6.15 21.93
C SER A 219 -5.61 7.27 21.88
N VAL A 220 -5.44 7.91 20.71
CA VAL A 220 -4.45 8.97 20.48
C VAL A 220 -5.08 10.21 19.89
N GLU A 221 -4.48 11.35 20.17
CA GLU A 221 -4.79 12.62 19.52
C GLU A 221 -3.83 12.82 18.34
N PHE A 222 -4.37 13.04 17.15
CA PHE A 222 -3.58 13.38 15.97
C PHE A 222 -3.36 14.88 15.84
N LYS A 223 -2.09 15.29 15.88
CA LYS A 223 -1.69 16.67 15.58
C LYS A 223 -1.29 16.76 14.12
N GLN A 224 -1.97 17.65 13.37
CA GLN A 224 -1.55 17.97 12.00
C GLN A 224 -0.10 18.43 11.98
N SER A 225 0.69 17.88 11.08
CA SER A 225 2.14 18.06 11.04
C SER A 225 2.63 18.22 9.60
N CYS A 226 3.88 18.65 9.49
CA CYS A 226 4.67 18.65 8.25
C CYS A 226 6.02 18.01 8.55
N TYR A 227 6.80 17.71 7.50
CA TYR A 227 8.15 17.20 7.66
C TYR A 227 9.10 18.30 8.18
N SER A 228 9.94 17.96 9.15
CA SER A 228 11.04 18.82 9.59
C SER A 228 12.10 18.94 8.49
N PRO A 229 13.03 19.92 8.58
CA PRO A 229 14.15 20.02 7.64
C PRO A 229 14.98 18.74 7.58
N GLU A 230 15.24 18.10 8.72
CA GLU A 230 15.99 16.84 8.82
C GLU A 230 15.22 15.68 8.19
N GLU A 231 13.90 15.61 8.42
CA GLU A 231 13.05 14.62 7.77
C GLU A 231 13.07 14.78 6.26
N LYS A 232 12.93 16.00 5.75
CA LYS A 232 13.02 16.29 4.32
C LYS A 232 14.35 15.85 3.72
N LYS A 233 15.46 16.11 4.43
CA LYS A 233 16.79 15.67 4.03
C LYS A 233 16.86 14.14 3.96
N ASN A 234 16.44 13.42 5.01
CA ASN A 234 16.46 11.97 5.02
C ASN A 234 15.56 11.35 3.96
N ILE A 235 14.39 11.96 3.69
CA ILE A 235 13.50 11.53 2.60
C ILE A 235 14.20 11.69 1.25
N SER A 236 14.84 12.84 0.99
CA SER A 236 15.55 13.10 -0.27
C SER A 236 16.73 12.15 -0.48
N GLU A 237 17.49 11.85 0.57
CA GLU A 237 18.58 10.87 0.55
C GLU A 237 18.07 9.45 0.26
N MET A 238 16.97 9.04 0.91
CA MET A 238 16.31 7.76 0.69
C MET A 238 15.75 7.67 -0.73
N GLU A 239 15.10 8.72 -1.20
CA GLU A 239 14.56 8.79 -2.56
C GLU A 239 15.67 8.59 -3.61
N SER A 240 16.75 9.35 -3.48
CA SER A 240 17.87 9.32 -4.43
C SER A 240 18.63 8.00 -4.40
N SER A 241 18.92 7.47 -3.20
CA SER A 241 19.72 6.25 -3.05
C SER A 241 18.95 4.98 -3.37
N ARG A 242 17.61 4.99 -3.28
CA ARG A 242 16.79 3.80 -3.43
C ARG A 242 15.69 3.94 -4.48
N TYR A 243 14.74 4.84 -4.30
CA TYR A 243 13.51 4.86 -5.09
C TYR A 243 13.63 5.54 -6.46
N LEU A 244 14.74 6.23 -6.72
CA LEU A 244 15.19 6.67 -8.04
C LEU A 244 16.34 5.80 -8.58
N ASN A 245 16.87 4.88 -7.78
CA ASN A 245 17.97 4.01 -8.18
C ASN A 245 17.45 2.77 -8.93
N LYS A 246 17.88 2.61 -10.18
CA LYS A 246 17.50 1.48 -11.02
C LYS A 246 17.97 0.12 -10.45
N ASP A 247 19.08 0.08 -9.74
CA ASP A 247 19.59 -1.16 -9.14
C ASP A 247 18.65 -1.68 -8.06
N TRP A 248 17.98 -0.79 -7.32
CA TRP A 248 16.93 -1.17 -6.39
C TRP A 248 15.64 -1.57 -7.12
N ILE A 249 15.19 -0.74 -8.05
CA ILE A 249 13.90 -0.93 -8.73
C ILE A 249 13.91 -2.26 -9.50
N TYR A 250 14.97 -2.54 -10.27
CA TYR A 250 15.11 -3.70 -11.12
C TYR A 250 16.01 -4.80 -10.54
N GLN A 251 16.24 -4.77 -9.21
CA GLN A 251 17.10 -5.79 -8.57
C GLN A 251 16.64 -7.20 -8.95
N LYS A 252 17.62 -8.04 -9.32
CA LYS A 252 17.37 -9.48 -9.52
C LYS A 252 17.16 -10.11 -8.14
N VAL A 253 15.99 -10.66 -7.95
CA VAL A 253 15.69 -11.43 -6.74
C VAL A 253 15.91 -12.88 -7.07
N ASP A 254 16.82 -13.54 -6.38
CA ASP A 254 16.98 -14.99 -6.47
C ASP A 254 15.76 -15.64 -5.81
N VAL A 255 14.79 -15.98 -6.64
CA VAL A 255 13.69 -16.84 -6.22
C VAL A 255 14.25 -18.25 -6.28
N PRO A 256 14.22 -19.05 -5.19
CA PRO A 256 14.55 -20.46 -5.26
C PRO A 256 13.76 -21.08 -6.41
N ASP A 257 14.46 -21.82 -7.26
CA ASP A 257 13.83 -22.51 -8.39
C ASP A 257 12.90 -23.60 -7.86
N LEU A 258 11.62 -23.26 -7.73
CA LEU A 258 10.54 -24.19 -7.40
C LEU A 258 10.02 -24.90 -8.66
N SER A 259 10.88 -25.18 -9.62
CA SER A 259 10.53 -25.78 -10.92
C SER A 259 10.02 -27.25 -10.84
N GLY A 260 9.75 -27.76 -9.66
CA GLY A 260 9.19 -29.11 -9.45
C GLY A 260 7.67 -29.16 -9.24
N GLU A 261 7.02 -28.05 -8.91
CA GLU A 261 5.58 -28.00 -8.75
C GLU A 261 5.00 -26.95 -9.71
N ALA A 262 4.11 -27.40 -10.59
CA ALA A 262 3.40 -26.54 -11.52
C ALA A 262 2.94 -25.29 -10.76
N ARG A 263 3.47 -24.12 -11.14
CA ARG A 263 2.94 -22.83 -10.73
C ARG A 263 1.49 -22.77 -11.22
N GLN A 264 0.57 -23.32 -10.46
CA GLN A 264 -0.78 -22.81 -10.50
C GLN A 264 -0.65 -21.38 -10.04
N MET A 265 -0.63 -20.44 -10.98
CA MET A 265 -0.88 -19.03 -10.72
C MET A 265 -2.23 -18.97 -10.05
N THR A 266 -2.26 -19.12 -8.73
CA THR A 266 -3.46 -18.77 -7.99
C THR A 266 -3.57 -17.27 -8.13
N PRO A 267 -4.75 -16.77 -8.50
CA PRO A 267 -5.00 -15.32 -8.59
C PRO A 267 -4.68 -14.52 -7.32
N ALA A 268 -4.38 -15.21 -6.21
CA ALA A 268 -3.86 -14.61 -4.98
C ALA A 268 -2.42 -14.08 -5.10
N GLY A 269 -1.67 -14.43 -6.12
CA GLY A 269 -0.34 -13.85 -6.40
C GLY A 269 -0.40 -12.56 -7.22
N LEU A 270 -1.56 -12.27 -7.82
CA LEU A 270 -1.83 -11.07 -8.61
C LEU A 270 -2.52 -9.95 -7.80
N LEU A 271 -2.87 -10.22 -6.54
CA LEU A 271 -3.62 -9.28 -5.72
C LEU A 271 -2.87 -8.95 -4.43
#